data_028b02220e59c87c0c20eee94d1989ea
#
_entry.id   028b02220e59c87c0c20eee94d1989ea
#
_cell.length_a   1.000
_cell.length_b   1.000
_cell.length_c   1.000
_cell.angle_alpha   90.00
_cell.angle_beta   90.00
_cell.angle_gamma   90.00
#
_symmetry.space_group_name_H-M   'P 1'
#
loop_
_entity.id
_entity.type
_entity.pdbx_description
1 polymer ?
#
loop_
_entity_poly.entity_id
_entity_poly.type
_entity_poly.pdbx_seq_one_letter_code
_entity_poly.pdbx_strand_id
1 'polypeptide(L)'
;MPGKHSRSSNHHPAIQFLGSVQLAVPLLGAIAAILIGTTLYESRVGSDIVQREIYKSAWFGLLMFLLAVNLSVSALTRFPWRGARKIGFALTHFGLVVLIAGSAAVIHVGMEGMLSLRTDVAANNLLRLQGELLEVM
;
A
#
# COMPACT_ATOMS: atom_id res chain seq x y z
N MET A 1 -26.05 -32.81 -32.54
CA MET A 1 -25.17 -32.61 -31.36
C MET A 1 -24.44 -31.29 -31.53
N PRO A 2 -24.72 -30.23 -30.78
CA PRO A 2 -24.03 -28.99 -30.91
C PRO A 2 -22.73 -29.03 -30.08
N GLY A 3 -21.61 -28.79 -30.77
CA GLY A 3 -20.27 -28.80 -30.17
C GLY A 3 -20.14 -27.77 -29.06
N LYS A 4 -19.65 -28.20 -27.91
CA LYS A 4 -19.16 -27.32 -26.83
C LYS A 4 -17.96 -26.53 -27.34
N HIS A 5 -18.18 -25.29 -27.74
CA HIS A 5 -17.08 -24.31 -27.83
C HIS A 5 -16.52 -24.07 -26.41
N SER A 6 -15.50 -24.82 -26.07
CA SER A 6 -14.65 -24.46 -24.95
C SER A 6 -13.94 -23.16 -25.30
N ARG A 7 -14.39 -22.03 -24.76
CA ARG A 7 -13.61 -20.79 -24.75
C ARG A 7 -12.38 -21.06 -23.89
N SER A 8 -11.31 -21.48 -24.53
CA SER A 8 -9.97 -21.45 -23.98
C SER A 8 -9.65 -19.98 -23.70
N SER A 9 -9.80 -19.55 -22.47
CA SER A 9 -9.25 -18.29 -22.03
C SER A 9 -7.73 -18.45 -21.97
N ASN A 10 -7.05 -18.11 -23.06
CA ASN A 10 -5.59 -18.01 -23.14
C ASN A 10 -5.10 -16.86 -22.25
N HIS A 11 -5.24 -17.01 -20.94
CA HIS A 11 -4.52 -16.15 -20.01
C HIS A 11 -3.07 -16.64 -19.98
N HIS A 12 -2.14 -15.78 -20.42
CA HIS A 12 -0.72 -16.06 -20.33
C HIS A 12 -0.36 -16.58 -18.93
N PRO A 13 0.46 -17.63 -18.80
CA PRO A 13 0.80 -18.22 -17.51
C PRO A 13 1.38 -17.22 -16.52
N ALA A 14 2.06 -16.18 -17.01
CA ALA A 14 2.55 -15.07 -16.21
C ALA A 14 1.43 -14.29 -15.50
N ILE A 15 0.30 -14.02 -16.18
CA ILE A 15 -0.85 -13.32 -15.59
C ILE A 15 -1.50 -14.18 -14.51
N GLN A 16 -1.62 -15.48 -14.74
CA GLN A 16 -2.16 -16.40 -13.75
C GLN A 16 -1.27 -16.48 -12.51
N PHE A 17 0.06 -16.48 -12.69
CA PHE A 17 1.00 -16.46 -11.58
C PHE A 17 0.94 -15.15 -10.80
N LEU A 18 0.88 -13.99 -11.49
CA LEU A 18 0.78 -12.67 -10.86
C LEU A 18 -0.48 -12.52 -9.99
N GLY A 19 -1.61 -13.13 -10.36
CA GLY A 19 -2.84 -13.11 -9.57
C GLY A 19 -3.01 -14.35 -8.65
N SER A 20 -1.98 -15.14 -8.45
CA SER A 20 -2.07 -16.40 -7.70
C SER A 20 -1.87 -16.21 -6.20
N VAL A 21 -2.45 -17.12 -5.42
CA VAL A 21 -2.22 -17.24 -3.98
C VAL A 21 -0.78 -17.66 -3.69
N GLN A 22 -0.13 -18.39 -4.61
CA GLN A 22 1.27 -18.82 -4.48
C GLN A 22 2.23 -17.63 -4.45
N LEU A 23 1.90 -16.52 -5.11
CA LEU A 23 2.65 -15.26 -5.01
C LEU A 23 2.18 -14.42 -3.82
N ALA A 24 0.86 -14.39 -3.54
CA ALA A 24 0.29 -13.57 -2.47
C ALA A 24 0.81 -13.97 -1.08
N VAL A 25 0.85 -15.26 -0.76
CA VAL A 25 1.20 -15.74 0.58
C VAL A 25 2.64 -15.38 0.97
N PRO A 26 3.68 -15.71 0.17
CA PRO A 26 5.06 -15.31 0.52
C PRO A 26 5.26 -13.81 0.53
N LEU A 27 4.57 -13.08 -0.37
CA LEU A 27 4.65 -11.63 -0.42
C LEU A 27 4.07 -10.98 0.84
N LEU A 28 2.88 -11.41 1.28
CA LEU A 28 2.28 -10.94 2.53
C LEU A 28 3.11 -11.35 3.74
N GLY A 29 3.66 -12.55 3.75
CA GLY A 29 4.57 -13.01 4.81
C GLY A 29 5.83 -12.15 4.91
N ALA A 30 6.45 -11.82 3.77
CA ALA A 30 7.60 -10.94 3.73
C ALA A 30 7.27 -9.52 4.23
N ILE A 31 6.16 -8.95 3.78
CA ILE A 31 5.70 -7.63 4.24
C ILE A 31 5.42 -7.65 5.75
N ALA A 32 4.74 -8.66 6.26
CA ALA A 32 4.48 -8.79 7.69
C ALA A 32 5.78 -8.89 8.51
N ALA A 33 6.75 -9.67 8.07
CA ALA A 33 8.06 -9.79 8.72
C ALA A 33 8.81 -8.46 8.72
N ILE A 34 8.78 -7.72 7.61
CA ILE A 34 9.38 -6.38 7.50
C ILE A 34 8.69 -5.42 8.47
N LEU A 35 7.36 -5.39 8.52
CA LEU A 35 6.62 -4.50 9.42
C LEU A 35 6.90 -4.80 10.88
N ILE A 36 6.99 -6.06 11.28
CA ILE A 36 7.37 -6.45 12.65
C ILE A 36 8.78 -5.96 12.97
N GLY A 37 9.76 -6.23 12.08
CA GLY A 37 11.13 -5.77 12.24
C GLY A 37 11.23 -4.25 12.31
N THR A 38 10.48 -3.56 11.45
CA THR A 38 10.40 -2.10 11.40
C THR A 38 9.84 -1.52 12.70
N THR A 39 8.77 -2.09 13.25
CA THR A 39 8.19 -1.65 14.52
C THR A 39 9.17 -1.79 15.69
N LEU A 40 9.92 -2.89 15.73
CA LEU A 40 10.97 -3.09 16.73
C LEU A 40 12.15 -2.12 16.56
N TYR A 41 12.51 -1.80 15.32
CA TYR A 41 13.56 -0.83 15.01
C TYR A 41 13.13 0.60 15.35
N GLU A 42 11.87 0.96 15.01
CA GLU A 42 11.27 2.27 15.32
C GLU A 42 11.29 2.60 16.81
N SER A 43 11.06 1.60 17.66
CA SER A 43 11.09 1.78 19.13
C SER A 43 12.47 2.21 19.66
N ARG A 44 13.54 2.02 18.86
CA ARG A 44 14.92 2.37 19.24
C ARG A 44 15.42 3.65 18.58
N VAL A 45 15.04 3.90 17.33
CA VAL A 45 15.61 4.99 16.52
C VAL A 45 14.62 6.13 16.24
N GLY A 46 13.33 5.92 16.50
CA GLY A 46 12.26 6.89 16.22
C GLY A 46 11.63 6.75 14.83
N SER A 47 10.44 7.30 14.68
CA SER A 47 9.62 7.17 13.47
C SER A 47 10.19 7.90 12.26
N ASP A 48 10.85 9.05 12.45
CA ASP A 48 11.41 9.86 11.36
C ASP A 48 12.48 9.11 10.56
N ILE A 49 13.33 8.36 11.26
CA ILE A 49 14.39 7.57 10.63
C ILE A 49 13.78 6.40 9.85
N VAL A 50 12.84 5.69 10.46
CA VAL A 50 12.15 4.56 9.84
C VAL A 50 11.38 4.97 8.59
N GLN A 51 10.71 6.12 8.62
CA GLN A 51 10.02 6.64 7.44
C GLN A 51 10.99 6.90 6.28
N ARG A 52 12.14 7.50 6.55
CA ARG A 52 13.12 7.83 5.51
C ARG A 52 13.83 6.60 4.96
N GLU A 53 14.26 5.70 5.82
CA GLU A 53 15.09 4.55 5.44
C GLU A 53 14.29 3.37 4.89
N ILE A 54 13.08 3.15 5.40
CA ILE A 54 12.28 1.97 5.06
C ILE A 54 11.09 2.35 4.20
N TYR A 55 10.15 3.16 4.71
CA TYR A 55 8.90 3.42 4.00
C TYR A 55 9.06 4.25 2.72
N LYS A 56 10.03 5.18 2.68
CA LYS A 56 10.38 5.96 1.48
C LYS A 56 11.37 5.26 0.56
N SER A 57 11.82 4.06 0.90
CA SER A 57 12.76 3.31 0.07
C SER A 57 12.12 2.74 -1.19
N ALA A 58 12.89 2.70 -2.28
CA ALA A 58 12.42 2.16 -3.55
C ALA A 58 12.07 0.66 -3.47
N TRP A 59 12.81 -0.12 -2.65
CA TRP A 59 12.57 -1.55 -2.49
C TRP A 59 11.25 -1.84 -1.76
N PHE A 60 10.89 -1.04 -0.74
CA PHE A 60 9.60 -1.17 -0.05
C PHE A 60 8.45 -0.76 -0.98
N GLY A 61 8.63 0.32 -1.73
CA GLY A 61 7.70 0.74 -2.78
C GLY A 61 7.45 -0.34 -3.82
N LEU A 62 8.51 -1.05 -4.24
CA LEU A 62 8.40 -2.16 -5.18
C LEU A 62 7.59 -3.34 -4.62
N LEU A 63 7.80 -3.69 -3.33
CA LEU A 63 7.00 -4.71 -2.66
C LEU A 63 5.52 -4.35 -2.60
N MET A 64 5.20 -3.10 -2.25
CA MET A 64 3.83 -2.60 -2.21
C MET A 64 3.20 -2.58 -3.61
N PHE A 65 3.96 -2.16 -4.62
CA PHE A 65 3.52 -2.19 -6.01
C PHE A 65 3.22 -3.63 -6.49
N LEU A 66 4.09 -4.58 -6.18
CA LEU A 66 3.89 -5.98 -6.54
C LEU A 66 2.64 -6.56 -5.85
N LEU A 67 2.39 -6.19 -4.59
CA LEU A 67 1.16 -6.56 -3.89
C LEU A 67 -0.07 -5.96 -4.57
N ALA A 68 -0.04 -4.68 -4.93
CA ALA A 68 -1.15 -4.03 -5.63
C ALA A 68 -1.44 -4.68 -6.99
N VAL A 69 -0.41 -5.05 -7.74
CA VAL A 69 -0.54 -5.80 -8.99
C VAL A 69 -1.16 -7.17 -8.75
N ASN A 70 -0.68 -7.93 -7.76
CA ASN A 70 -1.24 -9.24 -7.41
C ASN A 70 -2.74 -9.14 -7.06
N LEU A 71 -3.12 -8.18 -6.22
CA LEU A 71 -4.52 -7.95 -5.83
C LEU A 71 -5.39 -7.57 -7.03
N SER A 72 -4.90 -6.67 -7.89
CA SER A 72 -5.61 -6.21 -9.08
C SER A 72 -5.83 -7.35 -10.07
N VAL A 73 -4.78 -8.10 -10.40
CA VAL A 73 -4.86 -9.25 -11.33
C VAL A 73 -5.77 -10.33 -10.76
N SER A 74 -5.68 -10.62 -9.45
CA SER A 74 -6.54 -11.60 -8.79
C SER A 74 -8.02 -11.20 -8.87
N ALA A 75 -8.35 -9.91 -8.75
CA ALA A 75 -9.71 -9.42 -8.89
C ALA A 75 -10.19 -9.47 -10.35
N LEU A 76 -9.37 -9.01 -11.29
CA LEU A 76 -9.72 -8.93 -12.72
C LEU A 76 -9.88 -10.31 -13.37
N THR A 77 -9.05 -11.28 -13.02
CA THR A 77 -9.14 -12.65 -13.59
C THR A 77 -10.40 -13.39 -13.18
N ARG A 78 -11.09 -12.91 -12.14
CA ARG A 78 -12.38 -13.47 -11.69
C ARG A 78 -13.60 -12.76 -12.27
N PHE A 79 -13.42 -11.85 -13.20
CA PHE A 79 -14.53 -11.23 -13.95
C PHE A 79 -15.25 -12.31 -14.82
N PRO A 80 -16.60 -12.30 -14.98
CA PRO A 80 -17.57 -11.33 -14.47
C PRO A 80 -17.99 -11.57 -13.01
N TRP A 81 -18.05 -10.48 -12.25
CA TRP A 81 -18.41 -10.49 -10.82
C TRP A 81 -19.93 -10.61 -10.65
N ARG A 82 -20.47 -11.82 -10.83
CA ARG A 82 -21.90 -12.10 -10.65
C ARG A 82 -22.10 -12.78 -9.30
N GLY A 83 -23.03 -12.22 -8.50
CA GLY A 83 -23.36 -12.70 -7.16
C GLY A 83 -22.56 -12.01 -6.04
N ALA A 84 -23.20 -11.86 -4.88
CA ALA A 84 -22.70 -11.07 -3.74
C ALA A 84 -21.29 -11.45 -3.30
N ARG A 85 -20.95 -12.76 -3.28
CA ARG A 85 -19.60 -13.22 -2.87
C ARG A 85 -18.50 -12.76 -3.81
N LYS A 86 -18.74 -12.77 -5.14
CA LYS A 86 -17.74 -12.33 -6.13
C LYS A 86 -17.59 -10.80 -6.14
N ILE A 87 -18.69 -10.08 -5.94
CA ILE A 87 -18.67 -8.62 -5.81
C ILE A 87 -17.92 -8.22 -4.55
N GLY A 88 -18.19 -8.86 -3.40
CA GLY A 88 -17.47 -8.61 -2.16
C GLY A 88 -15.98 -8.87 -2.29
N PHE A 89 -15.58 -9.96 -2.95
CA PHE A 89 -14.19 -10.27 -3.24
C PHE A 89 -13.51 -9.16 -4.07
N ALA A 90 -14.14 -8.72 -5.17
CA ALA A 90 -13.61 -7.66 -6.00
C ALA A 90 -13.49 -6.33 -5.25
N LEU A 91 -14.54 -5.97 -4.49
CA LEU A 91 -14.57 -4.73 -3.69
C LEU A 91 -13.45 -4.71 -2.64
N THR A 92 -13.21 -5.82 -1.93
CA THR A 92 -12.12 -5.93 -0.96
C THR A 92 -10.76 -5.75 -1.63
N HIS A 93 -10.51 -6.42 -2.76
CA HIS A 93 -9.23 -6.34 -3.46
C HIS A 93 -8.96 -4.95 -4.02
N PHE A 94 -9.95 -4.33 -4.67
CA PHE A 94 -9.81 -2.95 -5.16
C PHE A 94 -9.72 -1.95 -4.02
N GLY A 95 -10.42 -2.14 -2.91
CA GLY A 95 -10.29 -1.30 -1.71
C GLY A 95 -8.86 -1.32 -1.16
N LEU A 96 -8.24 -2.50 -1.08
CA LEU A 96 -6.84 -2.63 -0.66
C LEU A 96 -5.87 -1.95 -1.65
N VAL A 97 -6.11 -2.05 -2.96
CA VAL A 97 -5.31 -1.35 -3.97
C VAL A 97 -5.40 0.17 -3.78
N VAL A 98 -6.60 0.70 -3.54
CA VAL A 98 -6.81 2.13 -3.26
C VAL A 98 -6.08 2.57 -1.98
N LEU A 99 -6.11 1.74 -0.92
CA LEU A 99 -5.37 2.02 0.31
C LEU A 99 -3.85 2.05 0.08
N ILE A 100 -3.30 1.10 -0.68
CA ILE A 100 -1.88 1.07 -1.03
C ILE A 100 -1.51 2.32 -1.85
N ALA A 101 -2.31 2.66 -2.86
CA ALA A 101 -2.08 3.85 -3.68
C ALA A 101 -2.16 5.15 -2.87
N GLY A 102 -3.15 5.26 -1.98
CA GLY A 102 -3.30 6.39 -1.07
C GLY A 102 -2.11 6.53 -0.11
N SER A 103 -1.65 5.44 0.47
CA SER A 103 -0.46 5.42 1.33
C SER A 103 0.79 5.86 0.57
N ALA A 104 0.99 5.36 -0.65
CA ALA A 104 2.11 5.77 -1.50
C ALA A 104 2.04 7.27 -1.83
N ALA A 105 0.86 7.81 -2.13
CA ALA A 105 0.68 9.23 -2.38
C ALA A 105 1.05 10.08 -1.16
N VAL A 106 0.62 9.70 0.05
CA VAL A 106 0.98 10.40 1.30
C VAL A 106 2.49 10.35 1.53
N ILE A 107 3.14 9.21 1.35
CA ILE A 107 4.58 9.05 1.59
C ILE A 107 5.42 9.89 0.62
N HIS A 108 5.00 10.00 -0.65
CA HIS A 108 5.81 10.66 -1.69
C HIS A 108 5.43 12.13 -1.95
N VAL A 109 4.18 12.53 -1.70
CA VAL A 109 3.66 13.86 -1.99
C VAL A 109 3.22 14.59 -0.72
N GLY A 110 2.97 13.86 0.37
CA GLY A 110 2.54 14.41 1.64
C GLY A 110 3.62 15.31 2.27
N MET A 111 3.19 16.46 2.76
CA MET A 111 4.02 17.36 3.57
C MET A 111 3.64 17.14 5.03
N GLU A 112 4.60 16.68 5.83
CA GLU A 112 4.42 16.50 7.27
C GLU A 112 4.99 17.69 8.01
N GLY A 113 4.20 18.32 8.87
CA GLY A 113 4.61 19.42 9.71
C GLY A 113 4.31 19.17 11.19
N MET A 114 5.23 19.49 12.08
CA MET A 114 5.00 19.52 13.51
C MET A 114 4.64 20.92 13.97
N LEU A 115 3.45 21.07 14.56
CA LEU A 115 3.05 22.29 15.26
C LEU A 115 3.35 22.14 16.76
N SER A 116 4.37 22.82 17.24
CA SER A 116 4.67 22.85 18.67
C SER A 116 3.74 23.81 19.37
N LEU A 117 2.70 23.28 19.99
CA LEU A 117 1.78 24.06 20.83
C LEU A 117 2.40 24.29 22.22
N ARG A 118 2.76 25.54 22.53
CA ARG A 118 3.15 25.96 23.89
C ARG A 118 1.95 26.59 24.57
N THR A 119 1.60 26.08 25.72
CA THR A 119 0.44 26.55 26.51
C THR A 119 0.71 27.86 27.27
N ASP A 120 1.97 28.26 27.35
CA ASP A 120 2.45 29.45 28.03
C ASP A 120 2.59 30.71 27.11
N VAL A 121 2.28 30.57 25.82
CA VAL A 121 2.40 31.67 24.84
C VAL A 121 1.05 31.88 24.13
N ALA A 122 0.61 33.13 24.05
CA ALA A 122 -0.71 33.50 23.50
C ALA A 122 -0.88 33.23 22.00
N ALA A 123 0.20 33.05 21.24
CA ALA A 123 0.14 32.75 19.81
C ALA A 123 1.21 31.72 19.43
N ASN A 124 0.79 30.62 18.79
CA ASN A 124 1.68 29.62 18.24
C ASN A 124 1.64 29.73 16.71
N ASN A 125 2.50 30.56 16.13
CA ASN A 125 2.55 30.83 14.68
C ASN A 125 3.72 30.13 13.99
N LEU A 126 4.45 29.26 14.70
CA LEU A 126 5.60 28.57 14.13
C LEU A 126 5.23 27.14 13.72
N LEU A 127 5.21 26.88 12.43
CA LEU A 127 5.08 25.54 11.86
C LEU A 127 6.46 25.01 11.46
N ARG A 128 6.87 23.87 12.00
CA ARG A 128 8.09 23.17 11.58
C ARG A 128 7.76 22.20 10.46
N LEU A 129 8.20 22.51 9.25
CA LEU A 129 8.13 21.64 8.09
C LEU A 129 9.54 21.13 7.78
N GLN A 130 9.79 19.83 7.88
CA GLN A 130 11.06 19.17 7.50
C GLN A 130 12.34 19.86 8.03
N GLY A 131 12.26 20.45 9.21
CA GLY A 131 13.40 21.16 9.83
C GLY A 131 13.50 22.64 9.49
N GLU A 132 12.64 23.19 8.64
CA GLU A 132 12.55 24.61 8.34
C GLU A 132 11.43 25.26 9.15
N LEU A 133 11.71 26.43 9.73
CA LEU A 133 10.74 27.19 10.50
C LEU A 133 10.01 28.16 9.56
N LEU A 134 8.72 27.97 9.40
CA LEU A 134 7.84 28.91 8.71
C LEU A 134 6.96 29.63 9.74
N GLU A 135 6.94 30.93 9.68
CA GLU A 135 6.02 31.76 10.45
C GLU A 135 4.69 31.83 9.71
N VAL A 136 3.63 31.38 10.37
CA VAL A 136 2.26 31.44 9.82
C VAL A 136 1.63 32.72 10.32
N MET A 137 1.42 33.65 9.39
CA MET A 137 0.69 34.90 9.66
C MET A 137 -0.81 34.65 9.77
#